data_72a5dc84a5da3c2f3df2d6c5f478e10a
#
_entry.id   72a5dc84a5da3c2f3df2d6c5f478e10a
#
_cell.length_a   1.000
_cell.length_b   1.000
_cell.length_c   1.000
_cell.angle_alpha   90.00
_cell.angle_beta   90.00
_cell.angle_gamma   90.00
#
_symmetry.space_group_name_H-M   'P 1'
#
loop_
_entity.id
_entity.type
_entity.pdbx_description
1 polymer ?
#
loop_
_entity_poly.entity_id
_entity_poly.type
_entity_poly.pdbx_seq_one_letter_code
_entity_poly.pdbx_strand_id
1 'polypeptide(L)'
;YSLFSKDTESIWFYLTLLPLLLWFFPSVVATTDVIRQYEDDQTNTIFKDFFKSLKKHYIKSFIIGIIIFLLVFLLYNSFTYFSTNQNKDIVYLIGLLLTISFIVALALTIVHIPLVLTYFSDLKFFEYIQLALIMAFKGIGTTILILIAVIIVLFISFMYYIVMIVCGISIAIFLIVKLSFKQYIKIYRKVEE
;
A
#
# COMPACT_ATOMS: atom_id res chain seq x y z
N TYR A 1 21.63 30.68 14.74
CA TYR A 1 20.20 30.89 14.47
C TYR A 1 19.69 30.07 13.26
N SER A 2 20.55 29.69 12.31
CA SER A 2 20.12 29.00 11.08
C SER A 2 19.94 27.46 11.21
N LEU A 3 20.51 26.83 12.24
CA LEU A 3 20.38 25.38 12.46
C LEU A 3 19.00 24.98 13.03
N PHE A 4 18.42 25.83 13.88
CA PHE A 4 17.11 25.56 14.50
C PHE A 4 15.92 25.77 13.57
N SER A 5 16.03 26.60 12.52
CA SER A 5 14.91 26.89 11.61
C SER A 5 14.62 25.74 10.62
N LYS A 6 15.64 25.02 10.17
CA LYS A 6 15.46 23.85 9.28
C LYS A 6 14.88 22.65 10.04
N ASP A 7 15.24 22.45 11.29
CA ASP A 7 14.75 21.32 12.08
C ASP A 7 13.29 21.49 12.51
N THR A 8 12.83 22.72 12.77
CA THR A 8 11.42 22.98 13.11
C THR A 8 10.48 22.78 11.95
N GLU A 9 10.82 23.18 10.73
CA GLU A 9 10.00 22.92 9.54
C GLU A 9 9.87 21.41 9.27
N SER A 10 10.95 20.66 9.48
CA SER A 10 10.93 19.19 9.36
C SER A 10 10.02 18.53 10.40
N ILE A 11 10.02 18.98 11.66
CA ILE A 11 9.18 18.43 12.72
C ILE A 11 7.70 18.69 12.45
N TRP A 12 7.31 19.88 12.00
CA TRP A 12 5.92 20.18 11.63
C TRP A 12 5.45 19.36 10.44
N PHE A 13 6.31 19.11 9.47
CA PHE A 13 6.01 18.23 8.34
C PHE A 13 5.72 16.80 8.80
N TYR A 14 6.55 16.23 9.68
CA TYR A 14 6.31 14.88 10.23
C TYR A 14 5.08 14.83 11.14
N LEU A 15 4.80 15.86 11.93
CA LEU A 15 3.61 15.94 12.78
C LEU A 15 2.31 16.01 11.96
N THR A 16 2.31 16.66 10.80
CA THR A 16 1.15 16.69 9.90
C THR A 16 0.98 15.38 9.09
N LEU A 17 2.08 14.69 8.80
CA LEU A 17 2.07 13.39 8.12
C LEU A 17 1.54 12.27 9.01
N LEU A 18 1.73 12.34 10.32
CA LEU A 18 1.38 11.30 11.26
C LEU A 18 -0.14 11.03 11.34
N PRO A 19 -1.04 12.02 11.50
CA PRO A 19 -2.48 11.80 11.42
C PRO A 19 -2.93 11.26 10.06
N LEU A 20 -2.31 11.73 8.97
CA LEU A 20 -2.63 11.27 7.62
C LEU A 20 -2.32 9.77 7.47
N LEU A 21 -1.19 9.32 7.99
CA LEU A 21 -0.82 7.89 8.04
C LEU A 21 -1.76 7.07 8.93
N LEU A 22 -2.16 7.61 10.09
CA LEU A 22 -3.05 6.94 11.03
C LEU A 22 -4.40 6.58 10.40
N TRP A 23 -4.93 7.43 9.53
CA TRP A 23 -6.24 7.26 8.89
C TRP A 23 -6.15 6.70 7.48
N PHE A 24 -5.06 6.97 6.76
CA PHE A 24 -4.95 6.62 5.35
C PHE A 24 -5.00 5.12 5.12
N PHE A 25 -4.12 4.35 5.77
CA PHE A 25 -4.02 2.91 5.53
C PHE A 25 -5.28 2.14 5.99
N PRO A 26 -5.86 2.40 7.19
CA PRO A 26 -7.14 1.83 7.57
C PRO A 26 -8.28 2.17 6.61
N SER A 27 -8.32 3.39 6.07
CA SER A 27 -9.32 3.79 5.09
C SER A 27 -9.16 3.05 3.75
N VAL A 28 -7.93 2.86 3.29
CA VAL A 28 -7.65 2.05 2.09
C VAL A 28 -8.14 0.62 2.27
N VAL A 29 -7.88 -0.01 3.41
CA VAL A 29 -8.34 -1.37 3.71
C VAL A 29 -9.86 -1.44 3.79
N ALA A 30 -10.50 -0.47 4.47
CA ALA A 30 -11.97 -0.41 4.56
C ALA A 30 -12.62 -0.24 3.18
N THR A 31 -12.08 0.65 2.34
CA THR A 31 -12.56 0.84 0.96
C THR A 31 -12.39 -0.44 0.13
N THR A 32 -11.25 -1.12 0.27
CA THR A 32 -10.99 -2.40 -0.40
C THR A 32 -12.01 -3.47 0.00
N ASP A 33 -12.35 -3.57 1.29
CA ASP A 33 -13.33 -4.53 1.79
C ASP A 33 -14.74 -4.25 1.26
N VAL A 34 -15.16 -2.97 1.22
CA VAL A 34 -16.46 -2.58 0.68
C VAL A 34 -16.56 -2.87 -0.82
N ILE A 35 -15.54 -2.54 -1.59
CA ILE A 35 -15.52 -2.82 -3.04
C ILE A 35 -15.57 -4.33 -3.28
N ARG A 36 -14.83 -5.12 -2.48
CA ARG A 36 -14.89 -6.59 -2.54
C ARG A 36 -16.29 -7.10 -2.26
N GLN A 37 -16.94 -6.64 -1.18
CA GLN A 37 -18.30 -7.03 -0.81
C GLN A 37 -19.32 -6.64 -1.89
N TYR A 38 -19.10 -5.51 -2.56
CA TYR A 38 -19.91 -5.08 -3.69
C TYR A 38 -19.75 -6.01 -4.91
N GLU A 39 -18.52 -6.41 -5.25
CA GLU A 39 -18.27 -7.37 -6.35
C GLU A 39 -18.80 -8.79 -6.03
N ASP A 40 -18.93 -9.14 -4.76
CA ASP A 40 -19.52 -10.41 -4.28
C ASP A 40 -21.05 -10.33 -4.08
N ASP A 41 -21.72 -9.24 -4.50
CA ASP A 41 -23.17 -8.98 -4.32
C ASP A 41 -23.65 -9.07 -2.86
N GLN A 42 -22.74 -8.82 -1.89
CA GLN A 42 -23.03 -8.97 -0.46
C GLN A 42 -23.51 -7.68 0.21
N THR A 43 -23.43 -6.54 -0.45
CA THR A 43 -23.79 -5.24 0.13
C THR A 43 -24.57 -4.34 -0.80
N ASN A 44 -25.55 -3.61 -0.19
CA ASN A 44 -26.32 -2.54 -0.82
C ASN A 44 -26.14 -1.19 -0.10
N THR A 45 -25.34 -1.14 0.99
CA THR A 45 -25.22 0.04 1.87
C THR A 45 -23.76 0.48 2.05
N ILE A 46 -23.17 1.06 0.99
CA ILE A 46 -21.75 1.41 0.90
C ILE A 46 -21.24 2.17 2.11
N PHE A 47 -21.93 3.23 2.56
CA PHE A 47 -21.46 4.05 3.69
C PHE A 47 -21.46 3.31 5.02
N LYS A 48 -22.53 2.56 5.33
CA LYS A 48 -22.62 1.79 6.58
C LYS A 48 -21.56 0.71 6.64
N ASP A 49 -21.35 0.03 5.53
CA ASP A 49 -20.39 -1.06 5.43
C ASP A 49 -18.94 -0.55 5.46
N PHE A 50 -18.67 0.66 4.94
CA PHE A 50 -17.38 1.31 5.10
C PHE A 50 -17.00 1.51 6.57
N PHE A 51 -17.87 2.11 7.39
CA PHE A 51 -17.58 2.33 8.81
C PHE A 51 -17.49 1.02 9.60
N LYS A 52 -18.31 0.03 9.24
CA LYS A 52 -18.26 -1.31 9.83
C LYS A 52 -16.92 -2.00 9.51
N SER A 53 -16.48 -1.96 8.27
CA SER A 53 -15.21 -2.51 7.81
C SER A 53 -14.02 -1.76 8.43
N LEU A 54 -14.08 -0.42 8.47
CA LEU A 54 -13.08 0.41 9.12
C LEU A 54 -12.88 -0.03 10.59
N LYS A 55 -13.95 -0.16 11.34
CA LYS A 55 -13.89 -0.60 12.75
C LYS A 55 -13.33 -2.02 12.88
N LYS A 56 -13.73 -2.93 11.99
CA LYS A 56 -13.31 -4.35 11.99
C LYS A 56 -11.81 -4.49 11.76
N HIS A 57 -11.25 -3.76 10.81
CA HIS A 57 -9.87 -3.93 10.37
C HIS A 57 -8.90 -2.87 10.91
N TYR A 58 -9.40 -1.88 11.70
CA TYR A 58 -8.63 -0.70 12.10
C TYR A 58 -7.29 -1.03 12.74
N ILE A 59 -7.27 -1.83 13.80
CA ILE A 59 -6.06 -2.12 14.58
C ILE A 59 -5.03 -2.86 13.72
N LYS A 60 -5.46 -3.88 12.99
CA LYS A 60 -4.56 -4.67 12.13
C LYS A 60 -3.97 -3.83 11.01
N SER A 61 -4.80 -3.08 10.31
CA SER A 61 -4.37 -2.21 9.21
C SER A 61 -3.48 -1.07 9.69
N PHE A 62 -3.77 -0.50 10.86
CA PHE A 62 -2.97 0.54 11.49
C PHE A 62 -1.54 0.06 11.80
N ILE A 63 -1.40 -1.09 12.46
CA ILE A 63 -0.08 -1.66 12.80
C ILE A 63 0.72 -1.96 11.52
N ILE A 64 0.06 -2.56 10.51
CA ILE A 64 0.70 -2.86 9.22
C ILE A 64 1.12 -1.55 8.52
N GLY A 65 0.27 -0.52 8.55
CA GLY A 65 0.58 0.79 8.00
C GLY A 65 1.84 1.42 8.60
N ILE A 66 2.00 1.34 9.94
CA ILE A 66 3.21 1.82 10.62
C ILE A 66 4.44 1.05 10.15
N ILE A 67 4.37 -0.27 10.03
CA ILE A 67 5.51 -1.08 9.59
C ILE A 67 5.89 -0.77 8.15
N ILE A 68 4.91 -0.64 7.26
CA ILE A 68 5.15 -0.23 5.87
C ILE A 68 5.84 1.14 5.84
N PHE A 69 5.36 2.10 6.64
CA PHE A 69 5.97 3.41 6.73
C PHE A 69 7.42 3.37 7.19
N LEU A 70 7.72 2.60 8.23
CA LEU A 70 9.09 2.41 8.70
C LEU A 70 9.98 1.77 7.64
N LEU A 71 9.49 0.76 6.92
CA LEU A 71 10.22 0.13 5.83
C LEU A 71 10.49 1.11 4.68
N VAL A 72 9.48 1.88 4.26
CA VAL A 72 9.65 2.92 3.23
C VAL A 72 10.66 3.97 3.67
N PHE A 73 10.59 4.41 4.92
CA PHE A 73 11.53 5.37 5.50
C PHE A 73 12.98 4.83 5.49
N LEU A 74 13.18 3.59 5.91
CA LEU A 74 14.50 2.94 5.89
C LEU A 74 15.04 2.80 4.46
N LEU A 75 14.21 2.35 3.53
CA LEU A 75 14.59 2.19 2.13
C LEU A 75 14.89 3.54 1.45
N TYR A 76 14.14 4.59 1.77
CA TYR A 76 14.40 5.93 1.28
C TYR A 76 15.75 6.46 1.76
N ASN A 77 16.06 6.30 3.05
CA ASN A 77 17.37 6.70 3.59
C ASN A 77 18.52 5.88 2.98
N SER A 78 18.33 4.56 2.82
CA SER A 78 19.32 3.69 2.17
C SER A 78 19.55 4.10 0.71
N PHE A 79 18.48 4.37 -0.03
CA PHE A 79 18.56 4.84 -1.41
C PHE A 79 19.31 6.17 -1.50
N THR A 80 18.98 7.14 -0.65
CA THR A 80 19.65 8.44 -0.61
C THR A 80 21.12 8.29 -0.26
N TYR A 81 21.45 7.46 0.72
CA TYR A 81 22.83 7.19 1.12
C TYR A 81 23.66 6.61 -0.02
N PHE A 82 23.18 5.57 -0.69
CA PHE A 82 23.91 4.93 -1.78
C PHE A 82 23.93 5.74 -3.08
N SER A 83 22.95 6.60 -3.33
CA SER A 83 22.88 7.43 -4.54
C SER A 83 23.73 8.70 -4.45
N THR A 84 23.88 9.28 -3.26
CA THR A 84 24.61 10.56 -3.07
C THR A 84 26.10 10.38 -2.83
N ASN A 85 26.55 9.20 -2.39
CA ASN A 85 27.97 8.94 -2.21
C ASN A 85 28.68 8.82 -3.56
N GLN A 86 29.58 9.78 -3.83
CA GLN A 86 30.31 9.88 -5.10
C GLN A 86 31.47 8.87 -5.22
N ASN A 87 31.82 8.19 -4.15
CA ASN A 87 32.81 7.09 -4.20
C ASN A 87 32.16 5.92 -4.94
N LYS A 88 32.48 5.80 -6.23
CA LYS A 88 31.94 4.76 -7.14
C LYS A 88 32.55 3.37 -6.87
N ASP A 89 32.76 3.04 -5.60
CA ASP A 89 33.22 1.71 -5.25
C ASP A 89 32.12 0.67 -5.51
N ILE A 90 32.53 -0.51 -5.89
CA ILE A 90 31.62 -1.62 -6.23
C ILE A 90 30.62 -1.92 -5.10
N VAL A 91 30.99 -1.66 -3.85
CA VAL A 91 30.15 -1.83 -2.66
C VAL A 91 28.94 -0.92 -2.69
N TYR A 92 29.09 0.36 -3.05
CA TYR A 92 27.98 1.31 -3.17
C TYR A 92 27.04 0.95 -4.30
N LEU A 93 27.57 0.45 -5.41
CA LEU A 93 26.77 0.02 -6.54
C LEU A 93 25.93 -1.22 -6.20
N ILE A 94 26.52 -2.20 -5.52
CA ILE A 94 25.79 -3.37 -5.01
C ILE A 94 24.73 -2.95 -4.00
N GLY A 95 25.04 -2.05 -3.06
CA GLY A 95 24.09 -1.52 -2.08
C GLY A 95 22.90 -0.81 -2.73
N LEU A 96 23.16 -0.01 -3.78
CA LEU A 96 22.12 0.66 -4.55
C LEU A 96 21.20 -0.34 -5.27
N LEU A 97 21.78 -1.34 -5.95
CA LEU A 97 21.01 -2.37 -6.64
C LEU A 97 20.13 -3.19 -5.68
N LEU A 98 20.68 -3.57 -4.53
CA LEU A 98 19.91 -4.26 -3.48
C LEU A 98 18.76 -3.38 -2.98
N THR A 99 19.03 -2.10 -2.69
CA THR A 99 18.00 -1.17 -2.21
C THR A 99 16.88 -1.00 -3.23
N ILE A 100 17.20 -0.84 -4.51
CA ILE A 100 16.20 -0.75 -5.59
C ILE A 100 15.38 -2.05 -5.67
N SER A 101 16.02 -3.21 -5.56
CA SER A 101 15.34 -4.51 -5.59
C SER A 101 14.34 -4.63 -4.43
N PHE A 102 14.70 -4.19 -3.22
CA PHE A 102 13.79 -4.16 -2.07
C PHE A 102 12.65 -3.16 -2.24
N ILE A 103 12.90 -1.98 -2.82
CA ILE A 103 11.87 -0.98 -3.12
C ILE A 103 10.83 -1.58 -4.08
N VAL A 104 11.28 -2.24 -5.16
CA VAL A 104 10.40 -2.90 -6.12
C VAL A 104 9.58 -4.01 -5.45
N ALA A 105 10.23 -4.90 -4.68
CA ALA A 105 9.55 -5.97 -3.96
C ALA A 105 8.50 -5.43 -2.97
N LEU A 106 8.82 -4.35 -2.25
CA LEU A 106 7.89 -3.70 -1.32
C LEU A 106 6.71 -3.07 -2.07
N ALA A 107 6.96 -2.38 -3.18
CA ALA A 107 5.90 -1.77 -4.00
C ALA A 107 4.91 -2.82 -4.53
N LEU A 108 5.43 -3.96 -5.03
CA LEU A 108 4.60 -5.09 -5.46
C LEU A 108 3.76 -5.65 -4.31
N THR A 109 4.33 -5.74 -3.12
CA THR A 109 3.67 -6.32 -1.92
C THR A 109 2.60 -5.40 -1.36
N ILE A 110 2.85 -4.08 -1.28
CA ILE A 110 1.92 -3.09 -0.72
C ILE A 110 0.55 -3.13 -1.41
N VAL A 111 0.53 -3.35 -2.71
CA VAL A 111 -0.73 -3.43 -3.50
C VAL A 111 -1.61 -4.60 -3.03
N HIS A 112 -1.00 -5.71 -2.61
CA HIS A 112 -1.71 -6.91 -2.19
C HIS A 112 -2.10 -6.94 -0.72
N ILE A 113 -1.46 -6.15 0.15
CA ILE A 113 -1.73 -6.15 1.61
C ILE A 113 -3.21 -5.84 1.94
N PRO A 114 -3.85 -4.79 1.40
CA PRO A 114 -5.26 -4.51 1.67
C PRO A 114 -6.18 -5.67 1.26
N LEU A 115 -5.89 -6.32 0.14
CA LEU A 115 -6.65 -7.47 -0.34
C LEU A 115 -6.50 -8.67 0.60
N VAL A 116 -5.27 -8.99 1.01
CA VAL A 116 -5.03 -10.12 1.94
C VAL A 116 -5.73 -9.89 3.27
N LEU A 117 -5.70 -8.65 3.80
CA LEU A 117 -6.38 -8.30 5.05
C LEU A 117 -7.90 -8.46 4.97
N THR A 118 -8.49 -8.27 3.80
CA THR A 118 -9.94 -8.34 3.61
C THR A 118 -10.44 -9.76 3.28
N TYR A 119 -9.64 -10.56 2.54
CA TYR A 119 -10.00 -11.94 2.21
C TYR A 119 -9.67 -12.93 3.33
N PHE A 120 -8.59 -12.71 4.09
CA PHE A 120 -8.07 -13.64 5.10
C PHE A 120 -8.02 -12.96 6.48
N SER A 121 -9.16 -12.86 7.18
CA SER A 121 -9.28 -12.11 8.44
C SER A 121 -8.56 -12.75 9.63
N ASP A 122 -8.27 -14.06 9.60
CA ASP A 122 -7.85 -14.83 10.77
C ASP A 122 -6.35 -15.17 10.82
N LEU A 123 -5.57 -14.60 9.91
CA LEU A 123 -4.13 -14.80 9.84
C LEU A 123 -3.40 -14.06 10.97
N LYS A 124 -2.22 -14.59 11.33
CA LYS A 124 -1.27 -13.91 12.19
C LYS A 124 -0.59 -12.77 11.44
N PHE A 125 -0.04 -11.82 12.19
CA PHE A 125 0.51 -10.58 11.63
C PHE A 125 1.55 -10.80 10.51
N PHE A 126 2.53 -11.65 10.73
CA PHE A 126 3.57 -11.95 9.72
C PHE A 126 3.03 -12.73 8.51
N GLU A 127 1.98 -13.52 8.70
CA GLU A 127 1.35 -14.31 7.63
C GLU A 127 0.68 -13.39 6.59
N TYR A 128 0.15 -12.21 7.00
CA TYR A 128 -0.38 -11.22 6.05
C TYR A 128 0.68 -10.73 5.09
N ILE A 129 1.87 -10.37 5.60
CA ILE A 129 2.97 -9.86 4.78
C ILE A 129 3.51 -10.97 3.88
N GLN A 130 3.69 -12.16 4.44
CA GLN A 130 4.17 -13.32 3.70
C GLN A 130 3.20 -13.71 2.57
N LEU A 131 1.90 -13.77 2.86
CA LEU A 131 0.89 -14.10 1.87
C LEU A 131 0.77 -13.02 0.80
N ALA A 132 0.84 -11.73 1.16
CA ALA A 132 0.84 -10.63 0.21
C ALA A 132 2.04 -10.71 -0.74
N LEU A 133 3.22 -11.04 -0.22
CA LEU A 133 4.43 -11.24 -1.01
C LEU A 133 4.29 -12.44 -1.95
N ILE A 134 3.79 -13.58 -1.47
CA ILE A 134 3.53 -14.77 -2.31
C ILE A 134 2.55 -14.42 -3.43
N MET A 135 1.46 -13.68 -3.11
CA MET A 135 0.45 -13.27 -4.10
C MET A 135 1.04 -12.34 -5.15
N ALA A 136 1.89 -11.40 -4.73
CA ALA A 136 2.58 -10.47 -5.63
C ALA A 136 3.45 -11.20 -6.66
N PHE A 137 4.22 -12.21 -6.22
CA PHE A 137 5.09 -12.96 -7.11
C PHE A 137 4.37 -14.06 -7.90
N LYS A 138 3.39 -14.75 -7.30
CA LYS A 138 2.60 -15.78 -8.00
C LYS A 138 1.77 -15.21 -9.16
N GLY A 139 1.30 -13.98 -8.99
CA GLY A 139 0.54 -13.25 -10.00
C GLY A 139 1.31 -12.07 -10.60
N ILE A 140 2.61 -12.21 -10.85
CA ILE A 140 3.47 -11.07 -11.22
C ILE A 140 2.95 -10.30 -12.45
N GLY A 141 2.41 -10.97 -13.43
CA GLY A 141 1.81 -10.32 -14.61
C GLY A 141 0.61 -9.46 -14.24
N THR A 142 -0.29 -9.98 -13.39
CA THR A 142 -1.45 -9.24 -12.89
C THR A 142 -1.00 -8.09 -12.00
N THR A 143 0.00 -8.30 -11.15
CA THR A 143 0.53 -7.27 -10.25
C THR A 143 1.17 -6.11 -11.00
N ILE A 144 1.94 -6.40 -12.07
CA ILE A 144 2.53 -5.37 -12.94
C ILE A 144 1.42 -4.58 -13.65
N LEU A 145 0.40 -5.27 -14.17
CA LEU A 145 -0.75 -4.63 -14.82
C LEU A 145 -1.49 -3.70 -13.87
N ILE A 146 -1.69 -4.13 -12.62
CA ILE A 146 -2.29 -3.30 -11.56
C ILE A 146 -1.43 -2.07 -11.29
N LEU A 147 -0.12 -2.24 -11.12
CA LEU A 147 0.78 -1.11 -10.86
C LEU A 147 0.75 -0.09 -12.00
N ILE A 148 0.79 -0.54 -13.25
CA ILE A 148 0.68 0.34 -14.41
C ILE A 148 -0.66 1.09 -14.39
N ALA A 149 -1.77 0.39 -14.16
CA ALA A 149 -3.10 1.00 -14.08
C ALA A 149 -3.18 2.05 -12.95
N VAL A 150 -2.66 1.73 -11.76
CA VAL A 150 -2.63 2.66 -10.62
C VAL A 150 -1.76 3.89 -10.94
N ILE A 151 -0.59 3.71 -11.53
CA ILE A 151 0.29 4.82 -11.92
C ILE A 151 -0.41 5.74 -12.93
N ILE A 152 -1.10 5.18 -13.93
CA ILE A 152 -1.85 5.96 -14.92
C ILE A 152 -2.96 6.77 -14.23
N VAL A 153 -3.74 6.13 -13.34
CA VAL A 153 -4.81 6.82 -12.59
C VAL A 153 -4.25 7.94 -11.72
N LEU A 154 -3.17 7.68 -11.01
CA LEU A 154 -2.52 8.70 -10.16
C LEU A 154 -1.94 9.84 -11.00
N PHE A 155 -1.35 9.54 -12.16
CA PHE A 155 -0.84 10.56 -13.08
C PHE A 155 -1.94 11.46 -13.62
N ILE A 156 -3.05 10.88 -14.09
CA ILE A 156 -4.23 11.62 -14.54
C ILE A 156 -4.83 12.44 -13.38
N SER A 157 -4.93 11.84 -12.21
CA SER A 157 -5.46 12.50 -11.00
C SER A 157 -4.58 13.67 -10.57
N PHE A 158 -3.27 13.58 -10.72
CA PHE A 158 -2.34 14.66 -10.43
C PHE A 158 -2.48 15.83 -11.40
N MET A 159 -2.74 15.57 -12.68
CA MET A 159 -3.02 16.63 -13.67
C MET A 159 -4.33 17.37 -13.38
N TYR A 160 -5.33 16.66 -12.84
CA TYR A 160 -6.64 17.23 -12.48
C TYR A 160 -6.83 17.18 -10.96
N TYR A 161 -6.32 18.21 -10.27
CA TYR A 161 -6.29 18.27 -8.80
C TYR A 161 -7.63 17.96 -8.12
N ILE A 162 -8.75 18.39 -8.71
CA ILE A 162 -10.11 18.11 -8.22
C ILE A 162 -10.41 16.60 -8.28
N VAL A 163 -10.01 15.92 -9.36
CA VAL A 163 -10.20 14.48 -9.54
C VAL A 163 -9.39 13.68 -8.51
N MET A 164 -8.19 14.14 -8.18
CA MET A 164 -7.35 13.52 -7.17
C MET A 164 -8.03 13.50 -5.79
N ILE A 165 -8.59 14.62 -5.38
CA ILE A 165 -9.24 14.76 -4.06
C ILE A 165 -10.52 13.93 -3.97
N VAL A 166 -11.34 13.92 -5.03
CA VAL A 166 -12.69 13.33 -4.98
C VAL A 166 -12.70 11.83 -5.30
N CYS A 167 -11.98 11.40 -6.33
CA CYS A 167 -12.13 10.06 -6.89
C CYS A 167 -10.83 9.28 -7.09
N GLY A 168 -9.67 9.96 -7.18
CA GLY A 168 -8.43 9.33 -7.66
C GLY A 168 -8.02 8.09 -6.88
N ILE A 169 -8.03 8.17 -5.56
CA ILE A 169 -7.67 7.05 -4.67
C ILE A 169 -8.70 5.92 -4.75
N SER A 170 -9.99 6.25 -4.77
CA SER A 170 -11.08 5.26 -4.83
C SER A 170 -11.07 4.50 -6.16
N ILE A 171 -10.80 5.17 -7.28
CA ILE A 171 -10.67 4.54 -8.59
C ILE A 171 -9.46 3.60 -8.63
N ALA A 172 -8.32 4.01 -8.06
CA ALA A 172 -7.15 3.16 -7.97
C ALA A 172 -7.43 1.89 -7.16
N ILE A 173 -8.09 2.00 -6.01
CA ILE A 173 -8.47 0.85 -5.17
C ILE A 173 -9.47 -0.05 -5.93
N PHE A 174 -10.46 0.53 -6.61
CA PHE A 174 -11.42 -0.24 -7.41
C PHE A 174 -10.72 -1.08 -8.47
N LEU A 175 -9.75 -0.51 -9.20
CA LEU A 175 -8.98 -1.24 -10.21
C LEU A 175 -8.13 -2.36 -9.58
N ILE A 176 -7.52 -2.11 -8.43
CA ILE A 176 -6.76 -3.13 -7.69
C ILE A 176 -7.66 -4.32 -7.35
N VAL A 177 -8.82 -4.07 -6.75
CA VAL A 177 -9.77 -5.13 -6.39
C VAL A 177 -10.24 -5.89 -7.63
N LYS A 178 -10.73 -5.20 -8.65
CA LYS A 178 -11.31 -5.81 -9.85
C LYS A 178 -10.31 -6.67 -10.63
N LEU A 179 -9.08 -6.20 -10.79
CA LEU A 179 -8.05 -6.96 -11.52
C LEU A 179 -7.55 -8.16 -10.71
N SER A 180 -7.51 -8.06 -9.38
CA SER A 180 -7.07 -9.15 -8.49
C SER A 180 -8.18 -10.15 -8.16
N PHE A 181 -9.45 -9.80 -8.33
CA PHE A 181 -10.63 -10.55 -7.87
C PHE A 181 -10.58 -12.04 -8.25
N LYS A 182 -10.36 -12.34 -9.53
CA LYS A 182 -10.31 -13.72 -10.03
C LYS A 182 -9.17 -14.54 -9.40
N GLN A 183 -8.03 -13.91 -9.11
CA GLN A 183 -6.88 -14.57 -8.50
C GLN A 183 -7.17 -14.91 -7.04
N TYR A 184 -7.78 -13.98 -6.30
CA TYR A 184 -8.08 -14.17 -4.87
C TYR A 184 -9.20 -15.16 -4.64
N ILE A 185 -10.29 -15.13 -5.38
CA ILE A 185 -11.39 -16.11 -5.27
C ILE A 185 -10.88 -17.53 -5.54
N LYS A 186 -10.04 -17.73 -6.56
CA LYS A 186 -9.50 -19.05 -6.87
C LYS A 186 -8.66 -19.63 -5.74
N ILE A 187 -7.97 -18.78 -4.97
CA ILE A 187 -7.13 -19.21 -3.85
C ILE A 187 -8.00 -19.39 -2.60
N TYR A 188 -8.92 -18.48 -2.35
CA TYR A 188 -9.84 -18.53 -1.22
C TYR A 188 -10.65 -19.83 -1.23
N ARG A 189 -11.25 -20.21 -2.36
CA ARG A 189 -12.00 -21.47 -2.50
C ARG A 189 -11.15 -22.73 -2.25
N LYS A 190 -9.85 -22.69 -2.62
CA LYS A 190 -8.94 -23.83 -2.36
C LYS A 190 -8.53 -23.99 -0.89
N VAL A 191 -8.73 -22.97 -0.08
CA VAL A 191 -8.40 -23.01 1.36
C VAL A 191 -9.61 -23.47 2.17
N GLU A 192 -10.83 -23.30 1.65
CA GLU A 192 -12.07 -23.78 2.27
C GLU A 192 -12.41 -25.25 1.96
N GLU A 193 -11.81 -25.85 0.89
CA GLU A 193 -11.87 -27.28 0.57
C GLU A 193 -10.81 -28.07 1.36
#